data_b5e11e244f4fed9fabc692e975a35827
#
_entry.id   b5e11e244f4fed9fabc692e975a35827
#
_cell.length_a   1.000
_cell.length_b   1.000
_cell.length_c   1.000
_cell.angle_alpha   90.00
_cell.angle_beta   90.00
_cell.angle_gamma   90.00
#
_symmetry.space_group_name_H-M   'P 1'
#
loop_
_entity.id
_entity.type
_entity.pdbx_description
1 polymer ?
#
loop_
_entity_poly.entity_id
_entity_poly.type
_entity_poly.pdbx_seq_one_letter_code
_entity_poly.pdbx_strand_id
1 'polypeptide(L)'
;MALSCQSVAQTLTDVIARRPVLKPVLRPFEDLLAARSALAGELTAAWTNSAAAGGSCPPEWQTERAARGLSLLTGAPLTGLCISVRTAAERLLPLLCAQESLASQSTALEDFFLAPPVLGPDSKPDRRDALARAMLSGDAPAFRNLADEAGLAPELLEFAAEFILSPPLRALAARAVQAGQVEREGPNSAPWDEEGAWRQGYCPVCGSFPVIGWLDKPFFEEKNAFLSGGGGKKHLYCSLCGTNWKFRRGTCPSCGKDGNGVMEILRESGAARGERVDWCTSCKTYCPTLDLRENDAI
;
A
#
# COMPACT_ATOMS: atom_id res chain seq x y z
N MET A 1 2.33 17.83 -16.19
CA MET A 1 3.72 17.38 -16.26
C MET A 1 3.76 15.98 -15.68
N ALA A 2 3.95 14.95 -16.50
CA ALA A 2 4.06 13.58 -16.02
C ALA A 2 5.35 13.50 -15.18
N LEU A 3 5.23 13.20 -13.89
CA LEU A 3 6.38 12.85 -13.08
C LEU A 3 7.03 11.62 -13.72
N SER A 4 8.26 11.76 -14.22
CA SER A 4 9.01 10.62 -14.70
C SER A 4 9.15 9.66 -13.53
N CYS A 5 8.62 8.45 -13.67
CA CYS A 5 8.76 7.42 -12.65
C CYS A 5 10.25 7.06 -12.56
N GLN A 6 10.95 7.62 -11.57
CA GLN A 6 12.34 7.25 -11.29
C GLN A 6 12.39 5.78 -10.90
N SER A 7 13.44 5.08 -11.32
CA SER A 7 13.66 3.71 -10.87
C SER A 7 13.90 3.67 -9.35
N VAL A 8 13.60 2.54 -8.73
CA VAL A 8 13.88 2.33 -7.29
C VAL A 8 15.36 2.60 -6.99
N ALA A 9 16.27 2.12 -7.83
CA ALA A 9 17.71 2.34 -7.67
C ALA A 9 18.08 3.83 -7.71
N GLN A 10 17.50 4.59 -8.65
CA GLN A 10 17.74 6.03 -8.73
C GLN A 10 17.21 6.75 -7.48
N THR A 11 15.98 6.43 -7.07
CA THR A 11 15.38 7.01 -5.86
C THR A 11 16.23 6.73 -4.61
N LEU A 12 16.69 5.48 -4.43
CA LEU A 12 17.56 5.12 -3.30
C LEU A 12 18.90 5.85 -3.35
N THR A 13 19.49 5.97 -4.54
CA THR A 13 20.74 6.73 -4.74
C THR A 13 20.57 8.18 -4.31
N ASP A 14 19.48 8.83 -4.73
CA ASP A 14 19.20 10.23 -4.40
C ASP A 14 18.91 10.42 -2.90
N VAL A 15 18.18 9.48 -2.27
CA VAL A 15 17.92 9.51 -0.83
C VAL A 15 19.23 9.34 -0.03
N ILE A 16 20.06 8.37 -0.41
CA ILE A 16 21.36 8.12 0.26
C ILE A 16 22.31 9.31 0.08
N ALA A 17 22.32 9.95 -1.10
CA ALA A 17 23.15 11.13 -1.33
C ALA A 17 22.72 12.30 -0.41
N ARG A 18 21.42 12.49 -0.21
CA ARG A 18 20.90 13.52 0.70
C ARG A 18 21.04 13.18 2.18
N ARG A 19 20.96 11.88 2.52
CA ARG A 19 21.01 11.37 3.90
C ARG A 19 21.92 10.15 4.02
N PRO A 20 23.26 10.33 4.01
CA PRO A 20 24.22 9.22 4.00
C PRO A 20 24.08 8.26 5.20
N VAL A 21 23.55 8.74 6.32
CA VAL A 21 23.29 7.91 7.52
C VAL A 21 22.30 6.77 7.26
N LEU A 22 21.42 6.90 6.24
CA LEU A 22 20.45 5.86 5.87
C LEU A 22 21.04 4.75 4.99
N LYS A 23 22.27 4.93 4.47
CA LYS A 23 22.91 3.95 3.58
C LYS A 23 22.96 2.53 4.14
N PRO A 24 23.37 2.29 5.41
CA PRO A 24 23.42 0.93 5.97
C PRO A 24 22.05 0.27 6.06
N VAL A 25 20.98 1.07 6.22
CA VAL A 25 19.60 0.57 6.34
C VAL A 25 18.97 0.31 4.98
N LEU A 26 19.23 1.16 3.98
CA LEU A 26 18.55 1.09 2.68
C LEU A 26 19.22 0.14 1.68
N ARG A 27 20.57 0.08 1.67
CA ARG A 27 21.31 -0.76 0.72
C ARG A 27 20.93 -2.24 0.76
N PRO A 28 20.77 -2.89 1.92
CA PRO A 28 20.38 -4.30 1.98
C PRO A 28 19.06 -4.61 1.29
N PHE A 29 18.16 -3.63 1.16
CA PHE A 29 16.83 -3.80 0.56
C PHE A 29 16.75 -3.34 -0.90
N GLU A 30 17.83 -2.83 -1.50
CA GLU A 30 17.81 -2.25 -2.85
C GLU A 30 17.29 -3.25 -3.89
N ASP A 31 17.89 -4.44 -3.96
CA ASP A 31 17.51 -5.48 -4.92
C ASP A 31 16.09 -6.00 -4.67
N LEU A 32 15.70 -6.16 -3.40
CA LEU A 32 14.35 -6.59 -3.00
C LEU A 32 13.28 -5.57 -3.42
N LEU A 33 13.53 -4.28 -3.18
CA LEU A 33 12.60 -3.22 -3.57
C LEU A 33 12.50 -3.07 -5.09
N ALA A 34 13.63 -3.21 -5.80
CA ALA A 34 13.66 -3.20 -7.25
C ALA A 34 12.90 -4.39 -7.85
N ALA A 35 13.15 -5.60 -7.36
CA ALA A 35 12.45 -6.82 -7.80
C ALA A 35 10.95 -6.74 -7.53
N ARG A 36 10.54 -6.25 -6.34
CA ARG A 36 9.13 -6.05 -5.99
C ARG A 36 8.45 -5.06 -6.95
N SER A 37 9.11 -3.96 -7.26
CA SER A 37 8.57 -2.93 -8.17
C SER A 37 8.43 -3.46 -9.60
N ALA A 38 9.46 -4.14 -10.11
CA ALA A 38 9.45 -4.74 -11.44
C ALA A 38 8.32 -5.78 -11.57
N LEU A 39 8.20 -6.69 -10.60
CA LEU A 39 7.17 -7.71 -10.60
C LEU A 39 5.75 -7.13 -10.55
N ALA A 40 5.54 -6.07 -9.77
CA ALA A 40 4.25 -5.37 -9.74
C ALA A 40 3.89 -4.79 -11.12
N GLY A 41 4.86 -4.21 -11.83
CA GLY A 41 4.69 -3.71 -13.20
C GLY A 41 4.37 -4.84 -14.19
N GLU A 42 5.10 -5.95 -14.14
CA GLU A 42 4.89 -7.13 -14.99
C GLU A 42 3.49 -7.72 -14.80
N LEU A 43 3.07 -7.93 -13.55
CA LEU A 43 1.74 -8.45 -13.23
C LEU A 43 0.63 -7.48 -13.68
N THR A 44 0.82 -6.18 -13.47
CA THR A 44 -0.13 -5.16 -13.93
C THR A 44 -0.28 -5.22 -15.45
N ALA A 45 0.82 -5.24 -16.19
CA ALA A 45 0.79 -5.32 -17.66
C ALA A 45 0.15 -6.63 -18.15
N ALA A 46 0.50 -7.77 -17.55
CA ALA A 46 -0.06 -9.06 -17.91
C ALA A 46 -1.58 -9.11 -17.67
N TRP A 47 -2.06 -8.59 -16.55
CA TRP A 47 -3.48 -8.62 -16.21
C TRP A 47 -4.31 -7.57 -16.94
N THR A 48 -3.70 -6.48 -17.41
CA THR A 48 -4.36 -5.48 -18.25
C THR A 48 -4.58 -6.00 -19.67
N ASN A 49 -3.59 -6.71 -20.22
CA ASN A 49 -3.59 -7.12 -21.62
C ASN A 49 -4.33 -8.43 -21.88
N SER A 50 -4.72 -9.16 -20.85
CA SER A 50 -5.37 -10.46 -21.01
C SER A 50 -6.57 -10.62 -20.08
N ALA A 51 -7.77 -10.52 -20.65
CA ALA A 51 -9.00 -10.91 -19.96
C ALA A 51 -9.04 -12.41 -19.62
N ALA A 52 -8.16 -13.22 -20.22
CA ALA A 52 -8.13 -14.68 -20.13
C ALA A 52 -6.95 -15.26 -19.34
N ALA A 53 -5.97 -14.46 -18.90
CA ALA A 53 -4.72 -14.96 -18.32
C ALA A 53 -4.79 -15.24 -16.83
N GLY A 54 -5.84 -15.92 -16.33
CA GLY A 54 -5.83 -16.51 -14.97
C GLY A 54 -5.59 -15.55 -13.79
N GLY A 55 -5.53 -14.24 -14.06
CA GLY A 55 -5.35 -13.22 -13.03
C GLY A 55 -6.65 -13.00 -12.25
N SER A 56 -6.54 -12.82 -10.94
CA SER A 56 -7.68 -12.42 -10.11
C SER A 56 -8.26 -11.11 -10.64
N CYS A 57 -9.58 -11.06 -10.81
CA CYS A 57 -10.28 -9.83 -11.16
C CYS A 57 -10.67 -9.11 -9.86
N PRO A 58 -10.37 -7.81 -9.70
CA PRO A 58 -10.89 -7.07 -8.57
C PRO A 58 -12.42 -6.99 -8.69
N PRO A 59 -13.16 -6.99 -7.58
CA PRO A 59 -14.58 -6.72 -7.61
C PRO A 59 -14.82 -5.29 -8.11
N GLU A 60 -16.02 -5.04 -8.62
CA GLU A 60 -16.43 -3.68 -8.98
C GLU A 60 -16.55 -2.80 -7.73
N TRP A 61 -16.25 -1.52 -7.89
CA TRP A 61 -16.47 -0.52 -6.85
C TRP A 61 -17.96 -0.34 -6.59
N GLN A 62 -18.36 -0.52 -5.36
CA GLN A 62 -19.75 -0.35 -4.92
C GLN A 62 -19.84 0.77 -3.88
N THR A 63 -20.53 1.84 -4.24
CA THR A 63 -20.67 3.04 -3.38
C THR A 63 -21.32 2.71 -2.05
N GLU A 64 -22.28 1.78 -2.01
CA GLU A 64 -22.96 1.36 -0.78
C GLU A 64 -22.02 0.62 0.18
N ARG A 65 -21.10 -0.19 -0.35
CA ARG A 65 -20.07 -0.86 0.46
C ARG A 65 -19.06 0.15 1.00
N ALA A 66 -18.64 1.08 0.15
CA ALA A 66 -17.70 2.14 0.52
C ALA A 66 -18.30 3.08 1.60
N ALA A 67 -19.58 3.43 1.49
CA ALA A 67 -20.29 4.23 2.50
C ALA A 67 -20.34 3.53 3.88
N ARG A 68 -20.29 2.19 3.89
CA ARG A 68 -20.22 1.37 5.11
C ARG A 68 -18.78 1.15 5.59
N GLY A 69 -17.79 1.74 4.93
CA GLY A 69 -16.37 1.60 5.26
C GLY A 69 -15.77 0.25 4.83
N LEU A 70 -16.37 -0.47 3.89
CA LEU A 70 -15.82 -1.74 3.40
C LEU A 70 -14.89 -1.48 2.21
N SER A 71 -13.61 -1.78 2.38
CA SER A 71 -12.63 -1.71 1.31
C SER A 71 -12.96 -2.68 0.18
N LEU A 72 -12.48 -2.38 -1.03
CA LEU A 72 -12.80 -3.11 -2.25
C LEU A 72 -12.56 -4.62 -2.12
N LEU A 73 -11.41 -5.02 -1.58
CA LEU A 73 -11.01 -6.42 -1.46
C LEU A 73 -11.50 -7.10 -0.17
N THR A 74 -12.13 -6.38 0.75
CA THR A 74 -12.68 -6.96 1.98
C THR A 74 -13.81 -7.94 1.66
N GLY A 75 -13.61 -9.22 2.02
CA GLY A 75 -14.57 -10.29 1.75
C GLY A 75 -14.70 -10.67 0.27
N ALA A 76 -13.83 -10.15 -0.62
CA ALA A 76 -13.83 -10.52 -2.02
C ALA A 76 -13.33 -11.97 -2.23
N PRO A 77 -13.86 -12.69 -3.22
CA PRO A 77 -13.29 -13.96 -3.63
C PRO A 77 -11.96 -13.68 -4.36
N LEU A 78 -10.84 -14.04 -3.72
CA LEU A 78 -9.51 -13.89 -4.27
C LEU A 78 -9.06 -15.16 -5.01
N THR A 79 -9.95 -15.73 -5.82
CA THR A 79 -9.71 -16.99 -6.55
C THR A 79 -8.47 -16.86 -7.44
N GLY A 80 -7.54 -17.79 -7.29
CA GLY A 80 -6.30 -17.82 -8.09
C GLY A 80 -5.20 -16.86 -7.60
N LEU A 81 -5.44 -16.08 -6.54
CA LEU A 81 -4.39 -15.21 -5.99
C LEU A 81 -3.19 -16.01 -5.49
N CYS A 82 -3.41 -17.20 -4.93
CA CYS A 82 -2.36 -18.11 -4.46
C CYS A 82 -1.29 -18.39 -5.53
N ILE A 83 -1.66 -18.48 -6.80
CA ILE A 83 -0.72 -18.71 -7.90
C ILE A 83 0.20 -17.49 -8.06
N SER A 84 -0.36 -16.29 -8.10
CA SER A 84 0.43 -15.05 -8.24
C SER A 84 1.27 -14.76 -7.00
N VAL A 85 0.76 -15.10 -5.81
CA VAL A 85 1.52 -15.01 -4.54
C VAL A 85 2.70 -15.97 -4.56
N ARG A 86 2.50 -17.20 -5.05
CA ARG A 86 3.60 -18.16 -5.21
C ARG A 86 4.66 -17.64 -6.19
N THR A 87 4.25 -17.15 -7.36
CA THR A 87 5.18 -16.55 -8.33
C THR A 87 5.95 -15.37 -7.72
N ALA A 88 5.29 -14.54 -6.92
CA ALA A 88 5.95 -13.47 -6.19
C ALA A 88 6.96 -14.00 -5.16
N ALA A 89 6.59 -15.06 -4.43
CA ALA A 89 7.47 -15.71 -3.47
C ALA A 89 8.71 -16.31 -4.13
N GLU A 90 8.57 -17.00 -5.27
CA GLU A 90 9.68 -17.57 -6.04
C GLU A 90 10.74 -16.52 -6.40
N ARG A 91 10.35 -15.27 -6.62
CA ARG A 91 11.26 -14.18 -6.97
C ARG A 91 11.77 -13.38 -5.77
N LEU A 92 10.97 -13.22 -4.74
CA LEU A 92 11.28 -12.30 -3.63
C LEU A 92 11.86 -13.00 -2.41
N LEU A 93 11.51 -14.27 -2.13
CA LEU A 93 12.05 -15.00 -0.98
C LEU A 93 13.57 -15.14 -0.99
N PRO A 94 14.24 -15.45 -2.12
CA PRO A 94 15.70 -15.52 -2.12
C PRO A 94 16.36 -14.19 -1.70
N LEU A 95 15.77 -13.06 -2.09
CA LEU A 95 16.25 -11.73 -1.73
C LEU A 95 15.92 -11.35 -0.28
N LEU A 96 14.77 -11.79 0.22
CA LEU A 96 14.40 -11.64 1.63
C LEU A 96 15.30 -12.47 2.54
N CYS A 97 15.49 -13.75 2.22
CA CYS A 97 16.27 -14.68 3.02
C CYS A 97 17.79 -14.44 2.92
N ALA A 98 18.25 -13.63 1.94
CA ALA A 98 19.63 -13.14 1.91
C ALA A 98 19.93 -12.14 3.04
N GLN A 99 18.89 -11.59 3.71
CA GLN A 99 19.09 -10.78 4.90
C GLN A 99 19.47 -11.66 6.10
N GLU A 100 20.54 -11.33 6.78
CA GLU A 100 21.08 -12.11 7.91
C GLU A 100 20.02 -12.42 8.97
N SER A 101 19.16 -11.45 9.27
CA SER A 101 18.06 -11.60 10.24
C SER A 101 16.98 -12.62 9.85
N LEU A 102 16.87 -12.97 8.56
CA LEU A 102 15.84 -13.86 8.03
C LEU A 102 16.41 -15.23 7.60
N ALA A 103 17.73 -15.34 7.48
CA ALA A 103 18.38 -16.55 6.96
C ALA A 103 18.03 -17.82 7.73
N SER A 104 17.90 -17.74 9.05
CA SER A 104 17.52 -18.87 9.91
C SER A 104 16.07 -19.35 9.73
N GLN A 105 15.22 -18.57 9.10
CA GLN A 105 13.79 -18.85 8.90
C GLN A 105 13.47 -19.17 7.42
N SER A 106 14.49 -19.22 6.57
CA SER A 106 14.31 -19.41 5.11
C SER A 106 13.50 -20.66 4.78
N THR A 107 13.83 -21.81 5.38
CA THR A 107 13.12 -23.08 5.15
C THR A 107 11.63 -22.96 5.49
N ALA A 108 11.28 -22.41 6.64
CA ALA A 108 9.88 -22.28 7.04
C ALA A 108 9.11 -21.31 6.13
N LEU A 109 9.74 -20.20 5.69
CA LEU A 109 9.16 -19.28 4.73
C LEU A 109 8.98 -19.93 3.35
N GLU A 110 9.97 -20.67 2.86
CA GLU A 110 9.89 -21.41 1.60
C GLU A 110 8.79 -22.47 1.67
N ASP A 111 8.74 -23.27 2.71
CA ASP A 111 7.68 -24.27 2.93
C ASP A 111 6.30 -23.64 2.94
N PHE A 112 6.16 -22.45 3.55
CA PHE A 112 4.89 -21.74 3.58
C PHE A 112 4.48 -21.21 2.21
N PHE A 113 5.36 -20.49 1.51
CA PHE A 113 4.99 -19.76 0.30
C PHE A 113 5.15 -20.56 -0.98
N LEU A 114 6.09 -21.52 -1.07
CA LEU A 114 6.41 -22.25 -2.31
C LEU A 114 5.75 -23.62 -2.41
N ALA A 115 5.10 -24.13 -1.36
CA ALA A 115 4.37 -25.38 -1.43
C ALA A 115 3.42 -25.41 -2.64
N PRO A 116 3.21 -26.59 -3.28
CA PRO A 116 2.23 -26.72 -4.35
C PRO A 116 0.86 -26.18 -3.94
N PRO A 117 0.14 -25.46 -4.81
CA PRO A 117 -1.18 -24.95 -4.49
C PRO A 117 -2.15 -26.12 -4.27
N VAL A 118 -2.96 -26.01 -3.22
CA VAL A 118 -4.05 -26.96 -2.97
C VAL A 118 -5.26 -26.45 -3.75
N LEU A 119 -5.54 -27.09 -4.87
CA LEU A 119 -6.65 -26.72 -5.77
C LEU A 119 -7.66 -27.89 -5.79
N GLY A 120 -8.91 -27.58 -5.50
CA GLY A 120 -10.01 -28.53 -5.59
C GLY A 120 -11.26 -28.05 -4.85
N PRO A 121 -12.47 -28.46 -5.28
CA PRO A 121 -13.73 -28.00 -4.69
C PRO A 121 -13.89 -28.41 -3.22
N ASP A 122 -13.30 -29.56 -2.82
CA ASP A 122 -13.39 -30.11 -1.46
C ASP A 122 -12.11 -29.91 -0.63
N SER A 123 -11.12 -29.17 -1.16
CA SER A 123 -9.86 -28.94 -0.47
C SER A 123 -9.97 -27.78 0.53
N LYS A 124 -9.15 -27.83 1.61
CA LYS A 124 -8.98 -26.66 2.47
C LYS A 124 -8.50 -25.48 1.63
N PRO A 125 -8.90 -24.23 1.96
CA PRO A 125 -8.37 -23.05 1.31
C PRO A 125 -6.83 -23.07 1.30
N ASP A 126 -6.24 -22.68 0.16
CA ASP A 126 -4.78 -22.54 0.08
C ASP A 126 -4.30 -21.57 1.17
N ARG A 127 -3.19 -21.92 1.85
CA ARG A 127 -2.68 -21.12 2.97
C ARG A 127 -2.35 -19.67 2.58
N ARG A 128 -1.97 -19.43 1.32
CA ARG A 128 -1.68 -18.09 0.80
C ARG A 128 -2.96 -17.27 0.59
N ASP A 129 -4.03 -17.91 0.15
CA ASP A 129 -5.35 -17.27 0.06
C ASP A 129 -5.93 -17.01 1.46
N ALA A 130 -5.69 -17.92 2.42
CA ALA A 130 -6.07 -17.73 3.81
C ALA A 130 -5.28 -16.56 4.45
N LEU A 131 -3.97 -16.49 4.20
CA LEU A 131 -3.10 -15.39 4.64
C LEU A 131 -3.57 -14.05 4.07
N ALA A 132 -3.78 -13.97 2.75
CA ALA A 132 -4.26 -12.76 2.11
C ALA A 132 -5.60 -12.31 2.69
N ARG A 133 -6.55 -13.25 2.91
CA ARG A 133 -7.83 -12.94 3.55
C ARG A 133 -7.67 -12.43 4.97
N ALA A 134 -6.86 -13.08 5.79
CA ALA A 134 -6.64 -12.66 7.17
C ALA A 134 -6.05 -11.23 7.23
N MET A 135 -5.07 -10.93 6.38
CA MET A 135 -4.48 -9.59 6.30
C MET A 135 -5.47 -8.54 5.79
N LEU A 136 -6.24 -8.83 4.74
CA LEU A 136 -7.19 -7.89 4.13
C LEU A 136 -8.44 -7.65 4.98
N SER A 137 -8.77 -8.57 5.89
CA SER A 137 -9.89 -8.42 6.83
C SER A 137 -9.46 -7.92 8.22
N GLY A 138 -8.16 -7.87 8.49
CA GLY A 138 -7.64 -7.57 9.83
C GLY A 138 -7.93 -8.68 10.85
N ASP A 139 -8.10 -9.94 10.40
CA ASP A 139 -8.36 -11.08 11.26
C ASP A 139 -7.07 -11.57 11.93
N ALA A 140 -6.69 -10.88 13.02
CA ALA A 140 -5.48 -11.19 13.77
C ALA A 140 -5.46 -12.60 14.39
N PRO A 141 -6.56 -13.20 14.87
CA PRO A 141 -6.59 -14.60 15.26
C PRO A 141 -6.27 -15.57 14.12
N ALA A 142 -6.93 -15.43 12.96
CA ALA A 142 -6.66 -16.28 11.80
C ALA A 142 -5.22 -16.14 11.31
N PHE A 143 -4.68 -14.92 11.30
CA PHE A 143 -3.29 -14.66 10.95
C PHE A 143 -2.30 -15.36 11.90
N ARG A 144 -2.51 -15.25 13.22
CA ARG A 144 -1.66 -15.92 14.22
C ARG A 144 -1.70 -17.43 14.09
N ASN A 145 -2.86 -18.04 13.86
CA ASN A 145 -2.98 -19.47 13.65
C ASN A 145 -2.15 -19.92 12.43
N LEU A 146 -2.15 -19.16 11.33
CA LEU A 146 -1.31 -19.47 10.16
C LEU A 146 0.19 -19.38 10.47
N ALA A 147 0.61 -18.41 11.28
CA ALA A 147 1.99 -18.28 11.72
C ALA A 147 2.41 -19.44 12.60
N ASP A 148 1.57 -19.82 13.57
CA ASP A 148 1.82 -20.94 14.49
C ASP A 148 1.90 -22.28 13.72
N GLU A 149 0.99 -22.53 12.77
CA GLU A 149 1.00 -23.72 11.91
C GLU A 149 2.28 -23.80 11.02
N ALA A 150 2.82 -22.64 10.65
CA ALA A 150 4.05 -22.53 9.87
C ALA A 150 5.33 -22.59 10.73
N GLY A 151 5.22 -22.54 12.06
CA GLY A 151 6.37 -22.44 12.95
C GLY A 151 7.11 -21.10 12.82
N LEU A 152 6.43 -20.04 12.42
CA LEU A 152 6.97 -18.70 12.21
C LEU A 152 6.48 -17.73 13.30
N ALA A 153 7.33 -16.80 13.71
CA ALA A 153 6.87 -15.68 14.49
C ALA A 153 5.87 -14.83 13.66
N PRO A 154 4.72 -14.40 14.25
CA PRO A 154 3.72 -13.61 13.52
C PRO A 154 4.30 -12.38 12.83
N GLU A 155 5.19 -11.64 13.49
CA GLU A 155 5.81 -10.44 12.97
C GLU A 155 6.70 -10.72 11.74
N LEU A 156 7.35 -11.88 11.74
CA LEU A 156 8.18 -12.32 10.62
C LEU A 156 7.32 -12.72 9.41
N LEU A 157 6.24 -13.47 9.65
CA LEU A 157 5.29 -13.83 8.60
C LEU A 157 4.65 -12.57 8.02
N GLU A 158 4.26 -11.59 8.86
CA GLU A 158 3.68 -10.33 8.43
C GLU A 158 4.65 -9.55 7.53
N PHE A 159 5.90 -9.40 7.97
CA PHE A 159 6.95 -8.73 7.20
C PHE A 159 7.17 -9.38 5.83
N ALA A 160 7.33 -10.71 5.77
CA ALA A 160 7.49 -11.43 4.51
C ALA A 160 6.25 -11.32 3.63
N ALA A 161 5.06 -11.46 4.22
CA ALA A 161 3.78 -11.37 3.53
C ALA A 161 3.55 -9.99 2.89
N GLU A 162 3.92 -8.90 3.56
CA GLU A 162 3.83 -7.55 2.99
C GLU A 162 4.65 -7.39 1.71
N PHE A 163 5.83 -7.99 1.62
CA PHE A 163 6.63 -7.97 0.40
C PHE A 163 6.04 -8.86 -0.69
N ILE A 164 5.61 -10.07 -0.33
CA ILE A 164 5.18 -11.10 -1.29
C ILE A 164 3.76 -10.82 -1.82
N LEU A 165 2.84 -10.35 -0.98
CA LEU A 165 1.48 -9.99 -1.41
C LEU A 165 1.43 -8.64 -2.16
N SER A 166 2.41 -7.76 -1.94
CA SER A 166 2.37 -6.42 -2.53
C SER A 166 2.28 -6.42 -4.06
N PRO A 167 3.09 -7.15 -4.85
CA PRO A 167 2.98 -7.12 -6.31
C PRO A 167 1.62 -7.52 -6.86
N PRO A 168 1.01 -8.66 -6.48
CA PRO A 168 -0.32 -9.02 -6.95
C PRO A 168 -1.42 -8.06 -6.48
N LEU A 169 -1.33 -7.52 -5.25
CA LEU A 169 -2.30 -6.55 -4.76
C LEU A 169 -2.18 -5.20 -5.48
N ARG A 170 -0.98 -4.77 -5.89
CA ARG A 170 -0.77 -3.60 -6.74
C ARG A 170 -1.38 -3.78 -8.12
N ALA A 171 -1.24 -4.95 -8.71
CA ALA A 171 -1.85 -5.27 -9.99
C ALA A 171 -3.40 -5.27 -9.91
N LEU A 172 -3.97 -5.79 -8.81
CA LEU A 172 -5.42 -5.71 -8.55
C LEU A 172 -5.90 -4.26 -8.40
N ALA A 173 -5.15 -3.45 -7.64
CA ALA A 173 -5.48 -2.03 -7.45
C ALA A 173 -5.44 -1.25 -8.78
N ALA A 174 -4.43 -1.49 -9.61
CA ALA A 174 -4.32 -0.87 -10.93
C ALA A 174 -5.49 -1.24 -11.84
N ARG A 175 -5.92 -2.51 -11.85
CA ARG A 175 -7.11 -2.96 -12.60
C ARG A 175 -8.39 -2.30 -12.09
N ALA A 176 -8.55 -2.13 -10.78
CA ALA A 176 -9.71 -1.45 -10.20
C ALA A 176 -9.80 0.01 -10.64
N VAL A 177 -8.66 0.71 -10.76
CA VAL A 177 -8.60 2.06 -11.33
C VAL A 177 -9.03 2.05 -12.78
N GLN A 178 -8.49 1.14 -13.60
CA GLN A 178 -8.82 1.05 -15.02
C GLN A 178 -10.29 0.74 -15.27
N ALA A 179 -10.88 -0.21 -14.53
CA ALA A 179 -12.29 -0.54 -14.63
C ALA A 179 -13.19 0.67 -14.31
N GLY A 180 -12.79 1.50 -13.33
CA GLY A 180 -13.53 2.72 -12.99
C GLY A 180 -13.37 3.88 -13.99
N GLN A 181 -12.35 3.86 -14.86
CA GLN A 181 -12.09 4.95 -15.82
C GLN A 181 -13.02 4.95 -17.03
N VAL A 182 -13.63 3.82 -17.38
CA VAL A 182 -14.51 3.71 -18.56
C VAL A 182 -15.76 4.60 -18.43
N GLU A 183 -16.15 4.98 -17.23
CA GLU A 183 -17.36 5.77 -16.96
C GLU A 183 -17.07 7.22 -16.50
N ARG A 184 -15.80 7.65 -16.45
CA ARG A 184 -15.41 8.92 -15.80
C ARG A 184 -14.58 9.81 -16.70
N GLU A 185 -14.92 11.10 -16.68
CA GLU A 185 -14.13 12.14 -17.34
C GLU A 185 -12.84 12.42 -16.55
N GLY A 186 -11.70 12.19 -17.17
CA GLY A 186 -10.39 12.57 -16.66
C GLY A 186 -9.37 11.41 -16.58
N PRO A 187 -8.13 11.63 -17.01
CA PRO A 187 -7.09 10.63 -16.93
C PRO A 187 -6.73 10.38 -15.44
N ASN A 188 -6.73 9.13 -15.02
CA ASN A 188 -6.30 8.65 -13.68
C ASN A 188 -7.23 8.96 -12.50
N SER A 189 -8.52 9.19 -12.72
CA SER A 189 -9.47 9.32 -11.60
C SER A 189 -9.90 7.95 -11.10
N ALA A 190 -9.55 7.62 -9.86
CA ALA A 190 -9.99 6.38 -9.21
C ALA A 190 -11.40 6.52 -8.62
N PRO A 191 -12.17 5.41 -8.50
CA PRO A 191 -13.54 5.47 -7.97
C PRO A 191 -13.64 6.06 -6.57
N TRP A 192 -12.61 5.89 -5.76
CA TRP A 192 -12.56 6.42 -4.40
C TRP A 192 -12.11 7.88 -4.30
N ASP A 193 -11.69 8.50 -5.41
CA ASP A 193 -11.27 9.92 -5.45
C ASP A 193 -12.44 10.89 -5.64
N GLU A 194 -13.63 10.40 -5.96
CA GLU A 194 -14.83 11.22 -6.00
C GLU A 194 -15.11 11.81 -4.61
N GLU A 195 -15.67 13.01 -4.60
CA GLU A 195 -15.97 13.70 -3.36
C GLU A 195 -16.95 12.89 -2.51
N GLY A 196 -16.50 12.50 -1.33
CA GLY A 196 -17.31 11.72 -0.38
C GLY A 196 -17.40 10.22 -0.65
N ALA A 197 -16.82 9.69 -1.74
CA ALA A 197 -16.85 8.27 -2.05
C ALA A 197 -16.11 7.41 -1.02
N TRP A 198 -14.97 7.91 -0.49
CA TRP A 198 -14.23 7.26 0.58
C TRP A 198 -13.83 8.25 1.66
N ARG A 199 -14.16 7.95 2.91
CA ARG A 199 -13.92 8.85 4.05
C ARG A 199 -13.06 8.23 5.14
N GLN A 200 -12.66 6.96 4.99
CA GLN A 200 -11.91 6.23 5.99
C GLN A 200 -10.41 6.56 5.93
N GLY A 201 -9.73 6.43 7.06
CA GLY A 201 -8.30 6.64 7.16
C GLY A 201 -7.46 5.45 6.68
N TYR A 202 -8.07 4.29 6.39
CA TYR A 202 -7.44 3.12 5.82
C TYR A 202 -7.69 3.01 4.31
N CYS A 203 -6.93 2.15 3.66
CA CYS A 203 -6.90 2.03 2.20
C CYS A 203 -8.26 1.60 1.62
N PRO A 204 -8.80 2.31 0.61
CA PRO A 204 -10.06 1.94 -0.05
C PRO A 204 -10.01 0.62 -0.80
N VAL A 205 -8.82 0.13 -1.17
CA VAL A 205 -8.65 -1.12 -1.91
C VAL A 205 -8.42 -2.29 -0.97
N CYS A 206 -7.36 -2.27 -0.16
CA CYS A 206 -6.94 -3.42 0.63
C CYS A 206 -7.25 -3.32 2.14
N GLY A 207 -7.69 -2.16 2.64
CA GLY A 207 -8.01 -1.97 4.06
C GLY A 207 -6.82 -1.67 4.98
N SER A 208 -5.58 -1.75 4.49
CA SER A 208 -4.39 -1.48 5.31
C SER A 208 -4.29 -0.01 5.70
N PHE A 209 -3.67 0.28 6.85
CA PHE A 209 -3.39 1.65 7.26
C PHE A 209 -2.33 2.32 6.36
N PRO A 210 -2.39 3.65 6.22
CA PRO A 210 -1.41 4.39 5.43
C PRO A 210 -0.05 4.41 6.13
N VAL A 211 1.02 4.38 5.34
CA VAL A 211 2.40 4.52 5.84
C VAL A 211 2.90 5.96 5.76
N ILE A 212 2.34 6.75 4.86
CA ILE A 212 2.71 8.15 4.65
C ILE A 212 1.51 8.94 4.10
N GLY A 213 1.47 10.22 4.39
CA GLY A 213 0.57 11.18 3.75
C GLY A 213 1.34 12.30 3.06
N TRP A 214 0.65 13.05 2.23
CA TRP A 214 1.19 14.31 1.71
C TRP A 214 0.10 15.35 1.54
N LEU A 215 0.52 16.62 1.46
CA LEU A 215 -0.32 17.76 1.09
C LEU A 215 0.11 18.24 -0.29
N ASP A 216 -0.84 18.33 -1.22
CA ASP A 216 -0.58 18.89 -2.54
C ASP A 216 -0.22 20.36 -2.47
N LYS A 217 0.48 20.85 -3.51
CA LYS A 217 0.59 22.29 -3.78
C LYS A 217 -0.81 22.85 -4.02
N PRO A 218 -1.13 24.04 -3.51
CA PRO A 218 -2.41 24.67 -3.82
C PRO A 218 -2.53 24.89 -5.33
N PHE A 219 -3.64 24.48 -5.89
CA PHE A 219 -3.98 24.81 -7.28
C PHE A 219 -4.58 26.24 -7.28
N PHE A 220 -3.86 27.17 -7.86
CA PHE A 220 -4.34 28.54 -8.04
C PHE A 220 -5.08 28.64 -9.37
N GLU A 221 -6.41 28.65 -9.35
CA GLU A 221 -7.17 29.22 -10.45
C GLU A 221 -7.14 30.76 -10.30
N GLU A 222 -6.68 31.48 -11.32
CA GLU A 222 -6.59 32.96 -11.32
C GLU A 222 -7.90 33.64 -10.94
N LYS A 223 -9.04 33.00 -11.17
CA LYS A 223 -10.39 33.51 -10.84
C LYS A 223 -10.74 33.49 -9.35
N ASN A 224 -10.01 32.71 -8.53
CA ASN A 224 -10.34 32.48 -7.12
C ASN A 224 -9.18 32.78 -6.15
N ALA A 225 -8.23 33.62 -6.57
CA ALA A 225 -7.06 33.98 -5.76
C ALA A 225 -7.41 34.52 -4.35
N PHE A 226 -8.58 35.12 -4.19
CA PHE A 226 -9.08 35.65 -2.91
C PHE A 226 -9.73 34.55 -2.00
N LEU A 227 -10.12 33.43 -2.55
CA LEU A 227 -10.73 32.30 -1.80
C LEU A 227 -9.72 31.22 -1.46
N SER A 228 -8.49 31.33 -1.91
CA SER A 228 -7.43 30.39 -1.66
C SER A 228 -6.95 30.43 -0.20
N GLY A 229 -7.74 29.90 0.67
CA GLY A 229 -7.26 29.48 1.99
C GLY A 229 -6.20 28.39 1.81
N GLY A 230 -4.98 28.78 1.52
CA GLY A 230 -3.67 28.13 1.44
C GLY A 230 -3.50 26.64 1.71
N GLY A 231 -4.47 25.79 1.37
CA GLY A 231 -4.50 24.43 1.79
C GLY A 231 -4.56 23.42 0.64
N GLY A 232 -3.43 22.82 0.27
CA GLY A 232 -3.42 21.65 -0.61
C GLY A 232 -4.29 20.49 -0.07
N LYS A 233 -4.79 19.63 -0.96
CA LYS A 233 -5.53 18.42 -0.57
C LYS A 233 -4.58 17.48 0.15
N LYS A 234 -5.06 16.81 1.22
CA LYS A 234 -4.30 15.75 1.88
C LYS A 234 -4.58 14.43 1.17
N HIS A 235 -3.51 13.69 0.92
CA HIS A 235 -3.56 12.32 0.42
C HIS A 235 -2.88 11.39 1.41
N LEU A 236 -3.30 10.14 1.41
CA LEU A 236 -2.69 9.03 2.14
C LEU A 236 -2.24 7.97 1.15
N TYR A 237 -1.22 7.18 1.51
CA TYR A 237 -0.64 6.14 0.67
C TYR A 237 -0.49 4.83 1.41
N CYS A 238 -0.87 3.76 0.72
CA CYS A 238 -0.74 2.38 1.17
C CYS A 238 0.51 1.73 0.57
N SER A 239 1.46 1.28 1.40
CA SER A 239 2.65 0.56 0.95
C SER A 239 2.34 -0.81 0.35
N LEU A 240 1.27 -1.46 0.83
CA LEU A 240 0.91 -2.83 0.45
C LEU A 240 0.40 -2.88 -1.00
N CYS A 241 -0.66 -2.17 -1.35
CA CYS A 241 -1.25 -2.22 -2.69
C CYS A 241 -0.94 -1.00 -3.58
N GLY A 242 -0.18 -0.02 -3.08
CA GLY A 242 0.23 1.16 -3.85
C GLY A 242 -0.86 2.20 -4.08
N THR A 243 -2.04 2.02 -3.51
CA THR A 243 -3.16 2.95 -3.66
C THR A 243 -2.91 4.22 -2.87
N ASN A 244 -3.25 5.35 -3.47
CA ASN A 244 -3.41 6.62 -2.77
C ASN A 244 -4.88 7.04 -2.77
N TRP A 245 -5.26 7.86 -1.78
CA TRP A 245 -6.63 8.39 -1.69
C TRP A 245 -6.66 9.73 -0.98
N LYS A 246 -7.65 10.53 -1.32
CA LYS A 246 -7.92 11.81 -0.65
C LYS A 246 -8.41 11.59 0.76
N PHE A 247 -7.91 12.39 1.69
CA PHE A 247 -8.31 12.31 3.09
C PHE A 247 -8.51 13.70 3.70
N ARG A 248 -9.40 13.78 4.68
CA ARG A 248 -9.72 15.03 5.35
C ARG A 248 -8.53 15.53 6.18
N ARG A 249 -8.18 16.78 6.04
CA ARG A 249 -7.13 17.44 6.86
C ARG A 249 -7.60 17.58 8.30
N GLY A 250 -6.67 17.49 9.25
CA GLY A 250 -6.98 17.64 10.68
C GLY A 250 -7.69 16.44 11.30
N THR A 251 -7.95 15.38 10.53
CA THR A 251 -8.53 14.12 11.00
C THR A 251 -7.44 13.07 11.17
N CYS A 252 -7.49 12.31 12.26
CA CYS A 252 -6.60 11.18 12.47
C CYS A 252 -6.99 9.99 11.58
N PRO A 253 -6.09 9.45 10.74
CA PRO A 253 -6.42 8.29 9.91
C PRO A 253 -6.67 7.01 10.72
N SER A 254 -6.11 6.89 11.92
CA SER A 254 -6.23 5.69 12.73
C SER A 254 -7.55 5.64 13.53
N CYS A 255 -7.91 6.71 14.25
CA CYS A 255 -9.10 6.71 15.11
C CYS A 255 -10.28 7.57 14.59
N GLY A 256 -10.11 8.26 13.47
CA GLY A 256 -11.16 9.07 12.84
C GLY A 256 -11.50 10.38 13.59
N LYS A 257 -10.91 10.64 14.75
CA LYS A 257 -11.17 11.89 15.49
C LYS A 257 -10.61 13.10 14.77
N ASP A 258 -11.32 14.20 14.87
CA ASP A 258 -10.96 15.53 14.33
C ASP A 258 -11.24 16.63 15.35
N GLY A 259 -10.90 17.86 15.00
CA GLY A 259 -11.09 19.04 15.82
C GLY A 259 -9.79 19.68 16.31
N ASN A 260 -9.94 20.83 16.97
CA ASN A 260 -8.79 21.58 17.47
C ASN A 260 -8.00 20.78 18.51
N GLY A 261 -6.67 20.71 18.32
CA GLY A 261 -5.78 19.99 19.24
C GLY A 261 -5.78 18.46 19.13
N VAL A 262 -6.57 17.86 18.23
CA VAL A 262 -6.55 16.41 17.99
C VAL A 262 -5.32 15.99 17.21
N MET A 263 -4.97 16.75 16.16
CA MET A 263 -3.77 16.50 15.36
C MET A 263 -2.74 17.59 15.63
N GLU A 264 -1.59 17.17 16.12
CA GLU A 264 -0.41 18.02 16.31
C GLU A 264 0.62 17.75 15.21
N ILE A 265 1.31 18.80 14.77
CA ILE A 265 2.34 18.72 13.75
C ILE A 265 3.69 18.79 14.45
N LEU A 266 4.45 17.72 14.35
CA LEU A 266 5.82 17.65 14.86
C LEU A 266 6.79 17.83 13.69
N ARG A 267 7.77 18.71 13.86
CA ARG A 267 8.84 18.98 12.89
C ARG A 267 10.18 18.98 13.61
N GLU A 268 11.18 18.41 12.97
CA GLU A 268 12.55 18.54 13.45
C GLU A 268 13.07 19.95 13.17
N SER A 269 13.75 20.54 14.13
CA SER A 269 14.42 21.83 13.97
C SER A 269 15.56 21.68 12.97
N GLY A 270 15.51 22.39 11.84
CA GLY A 270 16.51 22.30 10.77
C GLY A 270 16.28 21.16 9.78
N ALA A 271 15.19 20.38 9.91
CA ALA A 271 14.82 19.37 8.94
C ALA A 271 14.55 19.95 7.55
N ALA A 272 14.60 19.08 6.54
CA ALA A 272 14.22 19.43 5.18
C ALA A 272 12.79 20.02 5.19
N ARG A 273 12.63 21.14 4.49
CA ARG A 273 11.32 21.82 4.42
C ARG A 273 10.25 20.86 3.93
N GLY A 274 9.11 20.83 4.60
CA GLY A 274 7.98 20.01 4.24
C GLY A 274 7.94 18.62 4.87
N GLU A 275 8.99 18.13 5.51
CA GLU A 275 8.93 16.88 6.27
C GLU A 275 8.34 17.12 7.66
N ARG A 276 7.33 16.33 8.02
CA ARG A 276 6.67 16.43 9.32
C ARG A 276 6.03 15.11 9.74
N VAL A 277 5.65 15.03 11.00
CA VAL A 277 4.85 13.94 11.57
C VAL A 277 3.53 14.54 12.05
N ASP A 278 2.42 14.06 11.52
CA ASP A 278 1.08 14.37 12.02
C ASP A 278 0.77 13.39 13.16
N TRP A 279 0.78 13.86 14.41
CA TRP A 279 0.57 13.04 15.62
C TRP A 279 -0.81 13.25 16.21
N CYS A 280 -1.50 12.15 16.56
CA CYS A 280 -2.82 12.20 17.18
C CYS A 280 -2.72 12.22 18.70
N THR A 281 -3.19 13.27 19.34
CA THR A 281 -3.21 13.42 20.80
C THR A 281 -4.17 12.42 21.47
N SER A 282 -5.17 11.91 20.73
CA SER A 282 -6.21 11.03 21.25
C SER A 282 -5.80 9.56 21.28
N CYS A 283 -5.37 8.99 20.15
CA CYS A 283 -4.98 7.57 20.05
C CYS A 283 -3.47 7.33 20.07
N LYS A 284 -2.67 8.40 20.12
CA LYS A 284 -1.20 8.36 20.18
C LYS A 284 -0.52 7.76 18.95
N THR A 285 -1.27 7.56 17.84
CA THR A 285 -0.68 7.15 16.57
C THR A 285 -0.15 8.36 15.81
N TYR A 286 0.73 8.11 14.85
CA TYR A 286 1.30 9.13 14.00
C TYR A 286 1.28 8.72 12.53
N CYS A 287 1.35 9.70 11.64
CA CYS A 287 1.48 9.51 10.20
C CYS A 287 2.58 10.45 9.68
N PRO A 288 3.70 9.92 9.15
CA PRO A 288 4.66 10.74 8.43
C PRO A 288 3.95 11.47 7.30
N THR A 289 4.25 12.73 7.10
CA THR A 289 3.56 13.55 6.08
C THR A 289 4.57 14.46 5.38
N LEU A 290 4.46 14.52 4.05
CA LEU A 290 5.20 15.47 3.22
C LEU A 290 4.32 16.67 2.88
N ASP A 291 4.77 17.85 3.22
CA ASP A 291 4.09 19.09 2.85
C ASP A 291 4.70 19.66 1.55
N LEU A 292 4.13 19.30 0.41
CA LEU A 292 4.63 19.72 -0.89
C LEU A 292 4.43 21.21 -1.16
N ARG A 293 3.73 21.95 -0.28
CA ARG A 293 3.62 23.41 -0.34
C ARG A 293 4.93 24.09 0.07
N GLU A 294 5.71 23.42 0.93
CA GLU A 294 7.00 23.91 1.45
C GLU A 294 8.20 23.26 0.73
N ASN A 295 7.95 22.23 -0.07
CA ASN A 295 8.98 21.49 -0.79
C ASN A 295 8.91 21.80 -2.28
N ASP A 296 9.96 22.37 -2.83
CA ASP A 296 10.13 22.40 -4.28
C ASP A 296 10.49 20.98 -4.71
N ALA A 297 9.56 20.37 -5.40
CA ALA A 297 9.55 19.02 -5.99
C ALA A 297 10.81 18.15 -5.74
N ILE A 298 10.60 17.04 -5.09
CA ILE A 298 11.51 15.90 -5.16
C ILE A 298 11.50 15.36 -6.61
#